data_c36a3a59267a0bcff948dd261e68d471
#
_entry.id   c36a3a59267a0bcff948dd261e68d471
#
_cell.length_a   1.000
_cell.length_b   1.000
_cell.length_c   1.000
_cell.angle_alpha   90.00
_cell.angle_beta   90.00
_cell.angle_gamma   90.00
#
_symmetry.space_group_name_H-M   'P 1'
#
loop_
_entity.id
_entity.type
_entity.pdbx_description
1 polymer ?
#
loop_
_entity_poly.entity_id
_entity_poly.type
_entity_poly.pdbx_seq_one_letter_code
_entity_poly.pdbx_strand_id
1 'polypeptide(L)'
;FPYSVFRWRAHSGDEILAYLCKKPYQSEYDAEYITTLRKNNRQNSIVDVSCGMFGYGDGGGGCTFNQVERGKRLERLPGMPKTRNGKVSEFFHAIDGDFDKLPVYDGELYFENHRGTFTSQAFIKKNNRRGEFMMRNAEILNVFGGDYPAEDMEKAWKILLINQFHDILPGTSIHEAMENTREEYAELRELG
;
A
#
# COMPACT_ATOMS: atom_id res chain seq x y z
N PHE A 1 -13.67 8.15 8.34
CA PHE A 1 -12.62 8.06 9.38
C PHE A 1 -12.40 9.46 9.99
N PRO A 2 -12.31 9.60 11.32
CA PRO A 2 -12.36 10.91 11.99
C PRO A 2 -11.03 11.67 11.99
N TYR A 3 -9.90 11.03 11.72
CA TYR A 3 -8.58 11.64 11.82
C TYR A 3 -7.89 11.76 10.45
N SER A 4 -7.00 12.74 10.32
CA SER A 4 -6.05 12.85 9.22
C SER A 4 -4.66 12.44 9.68
N VAL A 5 -4.23 12.93 10.84
CA VAL A 5 -2.96 12.56 11.50
C VAL A 5 -3.30 12.00 12.87
N PHE A 6 -2.72 10.85 13.22
CA PHE A 6 -3.02 10.18 14.49
C PHE A 6 -1.92 9.20 14.87
N ARG A 7 -1.94 8.75 16.11
CA ARG A 7 -1.18 7.61 16.60
C ARG A 7 -1.99 6.35 16.34
N TRP A 8 -1.48 5.44 15.54
CA TRP A 8 -2.11 4.15 15.31
C TRP A 8 -1.52 3.12 16.26
N ARG A 9 -2.37 2.62 17.16
CA ARG A 9 -1.98 1.66 18.19
C ARG A 9 -2.20 0.24 17.72
N ALA A 10 -1.15 -0.58 17.85
CA ALA A 10 -1.21 -2.02 17.65
C ALA A 10 -1.81 -2.73 18.88
N HIS A 11 -2.19 -3.98 18.71
CA HIS A 11 -2.70 -4.82 19.82
C HIS A 11 -1.66 -5.04 20.95
N SER A 12 -0.37 -4.97 20.63
CA SER A 12 0.74 -4.99 21.61
C SER A 12 0.81 -3.73 22.48
N GLY A 13 0.13 -2.66 22.11
CA GLY A 13 0.22 -1.34 22.72
C GLY A 13 1.23 -0.40 22.06
N ASP A 14 2.04 -0.89 21.11
CA ASP A 14 2.96 -0.07 20.35
C ASP A 14 2.21 0.92 19.46
N GLU A 15 2.78 2.12 19.28
CA GLU A 15 2.15 3.18 18.50
C GLU A 15 3.08 3.70 17.41
N ILE A 16 2.51 4.02 16.26
CA ILE A 16 3.20 4.69 15.16
C ILE A 16 2.41 5.92 14.68
N LEU A 17 3.12 6.89 14.10
CA LEU A 17 2.49 7.97 13.37
C LEU A 17 1.81 7.45 12.11
N ALA A 18 0.57 7.86 11.90
CA ALA A 18 -0.20 7.54 10.71
C ALA A 18 -0.82 8.79 10.10
N TYR A 19 -0.87 8.82 8.78
CA TYR A 19 -1.49 9.88 8.01
C TYR A 19 -2.42 9.31 6.94
N LEU A 20 -3.67 9.74 6.94
CA LEU A 20 -4.64 9.42 5.90
C LEU A 20 -4.77 10.60 4.94
N CYS A 21 -4.21 10.45 3.76
CA CYS A 21 -4.39 11.42 2.69
C CYS A 21 -5.85 11.41 2.22
N LYS A 22 -6.53 12.54 2.37
CA LYS A 22 -7.97 12.69 2.02
C LYS A 22 -8.21 13.00 0.54
N LYS A 23 -7.18 13.03 -0.27
CA LYS A 23 -7.27 13.22 -1.72
C LYS A 23 -6.62 12.03 -2.43
N PRO A 24 -7.12 11.68 -3.63
CA PRO A 24 -6.51 10.64 -4.44
C PRO A 24 -5.03 10.88 -4.68
N TYR A 25 -4.27 9.82 -4.76
CA TYR A 25 -2.86 9.86 -5.12
C TYR A 25 -2.61 10.25 -6.60
N GLN A 26 -3.66 10.22 -7.43
CA GLN A 26 -3.67 10.76 -8.79
C GLN A 26 -4.19 12.19 -8.77
N SER A 27 -3.33 13.17 -8.55
CA SER A 27 -3.74 14.56 -8.52
C SER A 27 -2.96 15.41 -9.51
N GLU A 28 -3.58 16.51 -9.93
CA GLU A 28 -3.02 17.45 -10.89
C GLU A 28 -2.01 18.45 -10.30
N TYR A 29 -1.79 18.43 -9.00
CA TYR A 29 -0.95 19.39 -8.30
C TYR A 29 -1.34 20.84 -8.64
N ASP A 30 -2.59 21.18 -8.42
CA ASP A 30 -3.16 22.49 -8.64
C ASP A 30 -3.53 23.19 -7.33
N ALA A 31 -4.01 24.43 -7.44
CA ALA A 31 -4.40 25.25 -6.29
C ALA A 31 -5.58 24.65 -5.52
N GLU A 32 -6.53 24.01 -6.20
CA GLU A 32 -7.67 23.34 -5.58
C GLU A 32 -7.19 22.15 -4.74
N TYR A 33 -6.29 21.35 -5.28
CA TYR A 33 -5.73 20.20 -4.57
C TYR A 33 -5.05 20.62 -3.27
N ILE A 34 -4.15 21.62 -3.32
CA ILE A 34 -3.41 22.11 -2.14
C ILE A 34 -4.36 22.69 -1.10
N THR A 35 -5.31 23.51 -1.54
CA THR A 35 -6.29 24.12 -0.66
C THR A 35 -7.15 23.05 0.03
N THR A 36 -7.53 22.02 -0.72
CA THR A 36 -8.33 20.91 -0.22
C THR A 36 -7.55 20.05 0.77
N LEU A 37 -6.28 19.78 0.53
CA LEU A 37 -5.42 19.07 1.50
C LEU A 37 -5.39 19.82 2.83
N ARG A 38 -5.17 21.12 2.80
CA ARG A 38 -5.18 21.97 4.01
C ARG A 38 -6.52 21.95 4.70
N LYS A 39 -7.61 22.16 3.96
CA LYS A 39 -8.99 22.21 4.50
C LYS A 39 -9.42 20.88 5.12
N ASN A 40 -8.97 19.77 4.53
CA ASN A 40 -9.37 18.43 4.97
C ASN A 40 -8.48 17.87 6.09
N ASN A 41 -7.38 18.52 6.45
CA ASN A 41 -6.59 18.12 7.60
C ASN A 41 -7.35 18.43 8.91
N ARG A 42 -7.90 17.40 9.52
CA ARG A 42 -8.72 17.52 10.74
C ARG A 42 -7.92 17.86 11.98
N GLN A 43 -6.61 17.66 11.96
CA GLN A 43 -5.69 17.99 13.04
C GLN A 43 -4.93 19.31 12.79
N ASN A 44 -5.49 20.24 12.01
CA ASN A 44 -4.88 21.54 11.69
C ASN A 44 -4.50 22.38 12.93
N SER A 45 -5.16 22.18 14.07
CA SER A 45 -4.82 22.88 15.32
C SER A 45 -3.58 22.29 16.02
N ILE A 46 -3.17 21.10 15.64
CA ILE A 46 -2.01 20.39 16.19
C ILE A 46 -0.88 20.38 15.17
N VAL A 47 -1.18 19.97 13.93
CA VAL A 47 -0.21 19.78 12.84
C VAL A 47 -0.54 20.71 11.69
N ASP A 48 0.30 21.72 11.48
CA ASP A 48 0.14 22.73 10.41
C ASP A 48 0.77 22.30 9.06
N VAL A 49 1.01 21.02 8.88
CA VAL A 49 1.61 20.44 7.67
C VAL A 49 0.69 19.36 7.12
N SER A 50 0.58 19.28 5.80
CA SER A 50 -0.14 18.23 5.10
C SER A 50 0.74 17.62 4.02
N CYS A 51 0.66 16.30 3.83
CA CYS A 51 1.34 15.61 2.75
C CYS A 51 0.34 15.33 1.63
N GLY A 52 0.71 15.62 0.40
CA GLY A 52 -0.07 15.31 -0.79
C GLY A 52 0.77 14.58 -1.82
N MET A 53 0.15 13.64 -2.52
CA MET A 53 0.75 12.89 -3.61
C MET A 53 0.20 13.39 -4.95
N PHE A 54 1.03 13.46 -5.96
CA PHE A 54 0.62 13.86 -7.30
C PHE A 54 1.29 12.99 -8.36
N GLY A 55 0.72 12.98 -9.56
CA GLY A 55 1.15 12.15 -10.67
C GLY A 55 0.12 11.08 -11.04
N TYR A 56 0.42 10.29 -12.06
CA TYR A 56 -0.45 9.23 -12.58
C TYR A 56 -0.06 7.86 -12.01
N GLY A 57 -0.51 7.57 -10.78
CA GLY A 57 -0.18 6.35 -10.05
C GLY A 57 -0.76 5.09 -10.67
N ASP A 58 -2.05 5.07 -10.96
CA ASP A 58 -2.76 3.89 -11.49
C ASP A 58 -2.35 3.52 -12.92
N GLY A 59 -1.96 4.49 -13.71
CA GLY A 59 -1.44 4.25 -15.06
C GLY A 59 0.03 3.82 -15.10
N GLY A 60 0.68 3.64 -13.95
CA GLY A 60 2.12 3.38 -13.88
C GLY A 60 2.99 4.55 -14.33
N GLY A 61 2.41 5.73 -14.54
CA GLY A 61 3.09 6.97 -14.90
C GLY A 61 3.55 7.75 -13.67
N GLY A 62 4.62 8.52 -13.83
CA GLY A 62 5.06 9.48 -12.81
C GLY A 62 4.34 10.82 -12.92
N CYS A 63 4.94 11.87 -12.39
CA CYS A 63 4.47 13.23 -12.59
C CYS A 63 4.80 13.74 -14.01
N THR A 64 3.92 14.59 -14.54
CA THR A 64 4.15 15.26 -15.81
C THR A 64 4.95 16.53 -15.63
N PHE A 65 5.53 17.02 -16.75
CA PHE A 65 6.18 18.33 -16.79
C PHE A 65 5.24 19.44 -16.30
N ASN A 66 3.98 19.42 -16.72
CA ASN A 66 2.99 20.42 -16.31
C ASN A 66 2.71 20.41 -14.81
N GLN A 67 2.63 19.24 -14.20
CA GLN A 67 2.44 19.12 -12.75
C GLN A 67 3.63 19.70 -11.98
N VAL A 68 4.86 19.42 -12.43
CA VAL A 68 6.08 19.97 -11.83
C VAL A 68 6.12 21.50 -11.96
N GLU A 69 5.81 22.04 -13.15
CA GLU A 69 5.79 23.49 -13.39
C GLU A 69 4.68 24.20 -12.58
N ARG A 70 3.50 23.59 -12.45
CA ARG A 70 2.44 24.09 -11.56
C ARG A 70 2.93 24.15 -10.12
N GLY A 71 3.58 23.10 -9.61
CA GLY A 71 4.16 23.06 -8.28
C GLY A 71 5.11 24.23 -8.02
N LYS A 72 6.07 24.47 -8.91
CA LYS A 72 7.00 25.61 -8.82
C LYS A 72 6.30 26.97 -8.77
N ARG A 73 5.22 27.14 -9.52
CA ARG A 73 4.43 28.38 -9.51
C ARG A 73 3.64 28.56 -8.23
N LEU A 74 3.07 27.47 -7.71
CA LEU A 74 2.29 27.47 -6.48
C LEU A 74 3.13 27.79 -5.23
N GLU A 75 4.39 27.41 -5.20
CA GLU A 75 5.33 27.79 -4.12
C GLU A 75 5.43 29.32 -3.92
N ARG A 76 5.19 30.08 -4.98
CA ARG A 76 5.34 31.55 -5.02
C ARG A 76 4.01 32.29 -5.06
N LEU A 77 2.89 31.57 -5.07
CA LEU A 77 1.56 32.19 -5.23
C LEU A 77 1.11 32.78 -3.89
N PRO A 78 0.87 34.12 -3.82
CA PRO A 78 0.38 34.76 -2.62
C PRO A 78 -1.00 34.22 -2.20
N GLY A 79 -1.24 34.10 -0.89
CA GLY A 79 -2.52 33.62 -0.35
C GLY A 79 -2.73 32.11 -0.39
N MET A 80 -1.78 31.35 -0.93
CA MET A 80 -1.79 29.90 -0.91
C MET A 80 -0.95 29.32 0.24
N PRO A 81 -1.28 28.12 0.73
CA PRO A 81 -0.38 27.40 1.60
C PRO A 81 0.99 27.23 0.94
N LYS A 82 2.04 27.39 1.70
CA LYS A 82 3.40 27.14 1.17
C LYS A 82 3.57 25.66 0.86
N THR A 83 4.09 25.36 -0.31
CA THR A 83 4.34 24.00 -0.77
C THR A 83 5.81 23.79 -1.05
N ARG A 84 6.27 22.58 -0.92
CA ARG A 84 7.56 22.11 -1.39
C ARG A 84 7.48 20.63 -1.78
N ASN A 85 8.26 20.26 -2.76
CA ASN A 85 8.46 18.85 -3.07
C ASN A 85 9.41 18.23 -2.03
N GLY A 86 9.13 17.01 -1.62
CA GLY A 86 9.93 16.32 -0.62
C GLY A 86 9.65 14.82 -0.55
N LYS A 87 10.34 14.16 0.34
CA LYS A 87 10.12 12.75 0.64
C LYS A 87 9.03 12.60 1.71
N VAL A 88 8.32 11.48 1.69
CA VAL A 88 7.31 11.16 2.73
C VAL A 88 7.94 11.17 4.14
N SER A 89 9.17 10.70 4.28
CA SER A 89 9.89 10.74 5.55
C SER A 89 10.07 12.15 6.11
N GLU A 90 10.27 13.16 5.25
CA GLU A 90 10.40 14.56 5.69
C GLU A 90 9.09 15.09 6.29
N PHE A 91 7.94 14.64 5.76
CA PHE A 91 6.65 14.96 6.35
C PHE A 91 6.54 14.39 7.77
N PHE A 92 6.83 13.11 7.96
CA PHE A 92 6.74 12.47 9.28
C PHE A 92 7.73 13.10 10.27
N HIS A 93 8.97 13.39 9.86
CA HIS A 93 9.93 14.10 10.72
C HIS A 93 9.43 15.51 11.12
N ALA A 94 8.72 16.20 10.22
CA ALA A 94 8.20 17.54 10.54
C ALA A 94 7.10 17.55 11.60
N ILE A 95 6.42 16.42 11.80
CA ILE A 95 5.29 16.29 12.76
C ILE A 95 5.63 15.42 13.97
N ASP A 96 6.82 14.84 14.02
CA ASP A 96 7.25 13.92 15.09
C ASP A 96 7.19 14.57 16.47
N GLY A 97 7.54 15.84 16.57
CA GLY A 97 7.45 16.63 17.81
C GLY A 97 6.04 16.84 18.38
N ASP A 98 5.01 16.55 17.60
CA ASP A 98 3.60 16.65 18.00
C ASP A 98 2.98 15.28 18.36
N PHE A 99 3.76 14.21 18.34
CA PHE A 99 3.29 12.83 18.54
C PHE A 99 2.34 12.69 19.73
N ASP A 100 2.73 13.16 20.91
CA ASP A 100 1.97 13.01 22.15
C ASP A 100 0.66 13.81 22.18
N LYS A 101 0.52 14.82 21.31
CA LYS A 101 -0.68 15.65 21.19
C LYS A 101 -1.73 15.05 20.26
N LEU A 102 -1.35 14.06 19.46
CA LEU A 102 -2.22 13.47 18.46
C LEU A 102 -3.20 12.48 19.08
N PRO A 103 -4.42 12.36 18.50
CA PRO A 103 -5.39 11.36 18.94
C PRO A 103 -4.84 9.96 18.68
N VAL A 104 -5.23 9.01 19.52
CA VAL A 104 -4.93 7.59 19.34
C VAL A 104 -6.09 6.92 18.62
N TYR A 105 -5.79 6.11 17.62
CA TYR A 105 -6.71 5.17 17.01
C TYR A 105 -6.24 3.74 17.30
N ASP A 106 -7.11 3.01 17.99
CA ASP A 106 -6.92 1.59 18.29
C ASP A 106 -7.94 0.80 17.47
N GLY A 107 -7.45 0.02 16.52
CA GLY A 107 -8.30 -0.74 15.61
C GLY A 107 -7.67 -0.95 14.24
N GLU A 108 -8.37 -1.69 13.39
CA GLU A 108 -7.92 -1.99 12.03
C GLU A 108 -8.16 -0.81 11.09
N LEU A 109 -7.18 -0.57 10.23
CA LEU A 109 -7.32 0.30 9.07
C LEU A 109 -7.53 -0.58 7.84
N TYR A 110 -8.74 -0.56 7.31
CA TYR A 110 -9.06 -1.28 6.08
C TYR A 110 -9.94 -0.41 5.18
N PHE A 111 -9.94 -0.74 3.91
CA PHE A 111 -10.69 0.01 2.92
C PHE A 111 -12.08 -0.62 2.74
N GLU A 112 -13.12 0.07 3.17
CA GLU A 112 -14.49 -0.45 3.26
C GLU A 112 -15.04 -0.94 1.91
N ASN A 113 -14.66 -0.31 0.82
CA ASN A 113 -15.08 -0.68 -0.53
C ASN A 113 -14.49 -2.03 -1.00
N HIS A 114 -13.47 -2.55 -0.30
CA HIS A 114 -12.73 -3.76 -0.68
C HIS A 114 -12.92 -4.92 0.31
N ARG A 115 -13.90 -4.87 1.19
CA ARG A 115 -14.15 -5.93 2.20
C ARG A 115 -14.33 -7.31 1.59
N GLY A 116 -14.99 -7.40 0.42
CA GLY A 116 -15.18 -8.66 -0.29
C GLY A 116 -13.89 -9.39 -0.63
N THR A 117 -12.77 -8.68 -0.75
CA THR A 117 -11.47 -9.26 -1.09
C THR A 117 -10.92 -10.24 -0.05
N PHE A 118 -11.36 -10.17 1.21
CA PHE A 118 -10.98 -11.11 2.25
C PHE A 118 -11.51 -12.52 2.04
N THR A 119 -12.66 -12.65 1.35
CA THR A 119 -13.36 -13.94 1.18
C THR A 119 -13.61 -14.33 -0.25
N SER A 120 -13.57 -13.39 -1.21
CA SER A 120 -13.78 -13.68 -2.63
C SER A 120 -12.77 -14.72 -3.13
N GLN A 121 -13.23 -15.72 -3.88
CA GLN A 121 -12.38 -16.80 -4.39
C GLN A 121 -11.51 -17.45 -3.28
N ALA A 122 -12.17 -17.93 -2.23
CA ALA A 122 -11.52 -18.47 -1.02
C ALA A 122 -10.47 -19.57 -1.32
N PHE A 123 -10.60 -20.28 -2.45
CA PHE A 123 -9.64 -21.29 -2.89
C PHE A 123 -8.24 -20.70 -3.10
N ILE A 124 -8.13 -19.45 -3.61
CA ILE A 124 -6.85 -18.77 -3.83
C ILE A 124 -6.17 -18.52 -2.49
N LYS A 125 -6.88 -17.92 -1.52
CA LYS A 125 -6.35 -17.65 -0.17
C LYS A 125 -5.85 -18.93 0.50
N LYS A 126 -6.64 -20.00 0.37
CA LYS A 126 -6.28 -21.31 0.92
C LYS A 126 -5.03 -21.89 0.26
N ASN A 127 -4.95 -21.84 -1.07
CA ASN A 127 -3.81 -22.37 -1.80
C ASN A 127 -2.56 -21.49 -1.61
N ASN A 128 -2.72 -20.17 -1.56
CA ASN A 128 -1.61 -19.27 -1.24
C ASN A 128 -0.98 -19.63 0.12
N ARG A 129 -1.78 -19.72 1.19
CA ARG A 129 -1.27 -20.07 2.51
C ARG A 129 -0.61 -21.46 2.54
N ARG A 130 -1.21 -22.44 1.86
CA ARG A 130 -0.61 -23.79 1.74
C ARG A 130 0.70 -23.76 0.95
N GLY A 131 0.73 -23.00 -0.15
CA GLY A 131 1.93 -22.82 -0.97
C GLY A 131 3.08 -22.18 -0.19
N GLU A 132 2.81 -21.12 0.58
CA GLU A 132 3.82 -20.48 1.43
C GLU A 132 4.49 -21.47 2.40
N PHE A 133 3.69 -22.28 3.10
CA PHE A 133 4.23 -23.29 4.01
C PHE A 133 4.96 -24.42 3.26
N MET A 134 4.39 -24.89 2.15
CA MET A 134 4.98 -25.95 1.35
C MET A 134 6.35 -25.54 0.83
N MET A 135 6.46 -24.38 0.19
CA MET A 135 7.71 -23.85 -0.34
C MET A 135 8.77 -23.64 0.73
N ARG A 136 8.39 -23.06 1.87
CA ARG A 136 9.29 -22.92 3.02
C ARG A 136 9.81 -24.28 3.51
N ASN A 137 8.93 -25.26 3.61
CA ASN A 137 9.31 -26.60 4.08
C ASN A 137 10.20 -27.31 3.05
N ALA A 138 9.88 -27.18 1.75
CA ALA A 138 10.69 -27.73 0.67
C ALA A 138 12.11 -27.16 0.69
N GLU A 139 12.27 -25.84 0.85
CA GLU A 139 13.60 -25.23 0.97
C GLU A 139 14.38 -25.78 2.17
N ILE A 140 13.77 -25.87 3.34
CA ILE A 140 14.42 -26.40 4.55
C ILE A 140 14.86 -27.86 4.33
N LEU A 141 13.98 -28.69 3.78
CA LEU A 141 14.26 -30.11 3.56
C LEU A 141 15.35 -30.31 2.51
N ASN A 142 15.34 -29.54 1.43
CA ASN A 142 16.36 -29.62 0.38
C ASN A 142 17.76 -29.23 0.89
N VAL A 143 17.84 -28.23 1.77
CA VAL A 143 19.13 -27.87 2.41
C VAL A 143 19.70 -29.03 3.23
N PHE A 144 18.86 -29.79 3.94
CA PHE A 144 19.29 -30.96 4.71
C PHE A 144 19.48 -32.21 3.83
N GLY A 145 18.77 -32.32 2.69
CA GLY A 145 18.85 -33.45 1.77
C GLY A 145 20.09 -33.48 0.89
N GLY A 146 20.75 -32.36 0.75
CA GLY A 146 22.01 -32.23 -0.02
C GLY A 146 21.85 -32.04 -1.53
N ASP A 147 20.66 -32.24 -2.08
CA ASP A 147 20.33 -31.99 -3.50
C ASP A 147 19.25 -30.88 -3.56
N TYR A 148 19.65 -29.70 -3.97
CA TYR A 148 18.74 -28.59 -4.11
C TYR A 148 18.26 -28.43 -5.56
N PRO A 149 16.98 -28.73 -5.88
CA PRO A 149 16.44 -28.65 -7.24
C PRO A 149 16.15 -27.19 -7.62
N ALA A 150 17.18 -26.41 -7.89
CA ALA A 150 17.10 -24.96 -8.04
C ALA A 150 16.09 -24.51 -9.10
N GLU A 151 16.00 -25.20 -10.23
CA GLU A 151 15.09 -24.84 -11.33
C GLU A 151 13.62 -25.04 -10.92
N ASP A 152 13.31 -26.18 -10.29
CA ASP A 152 11.94 -26.48 -9.83
C ASP A 152 11.54 -25.55 -8.69
N MET A 153 12.43 -25.27 -7.76
CA MET A 153 12.21 -24.33 -6.67
C MET A 153 11.97 -22.91 -7.19
N GLU A 154 12.77 -22.44 -8.15
CA GLU A 154 12.55 -21.12 -8.77
C GLU A 154 11.22 -21.05 -9.50
N LYS A 155 10.85 -22.08 -10.25
CA LYS A 155 9.57 -22.18 -10.94
C LYS A 155 8.40 -22.15 -9.95
N ALA A 156 8.48 -22.95 -8.90
CA ALA A 156 7.45 -23.04 -7.87
C ALA A 156 7.27 -21.69 -7.15
N TRP A 157 8.36 -21.02 -6.79
CA TRP A 157 8.29 -19.66 -6.22
C TRP A 157 7.67 -18.66 -7.17
N LYS A 158 8.00 -18.67 -8.46
CA LYS A 158 7.40 -17.78 -9.45
C LYS A 158 5.90 -17.98 -9.56
N ILE A 159 5.44 -19.24 -9.56
CA ILE A 159 4.00 -19.57 -9.56
C ILE A 159 3.31 -19.01 -8.31
N LEU A 160 3.89 -19.23 -7.13
CA LEU A 160 3.33 -18.72 -5.89
C LEU A 160 3.25 -17.19 -5.89
N LEU A 161 4.33 -16.53 -6.27
CA LEU A 161 4.44 -15.07 -6.21
C LEU A 161 3.54 -14.36 -7.25
N ILE A 162 3.39 -14.90 -8.46
CA ILE A 162 2.48 -14.31 -9.44
C ILE A 162 1.01 -14.37 -8.94
N ASN A 163 0.65 -15.44 -8.24
CA ASN A 163 -0.68 -15.60 -7.69
C ASN A 163 -0.93 -14.73 -6.44
N GLN A 164 0.08 -14.05 -5.91
CA GLN A 164 -0.04 -13.02 -4.87
C GLN A 164 -0.31 -11.61 -5.45
N PHE A 165 -0.39 -11.50 -6.79
CA PHE A 165 -0.72 -10.24 -7.45
C PHE A 165 -2.03 -9.63 -6.90
N HIS A 166 -2.07 -8.30 -6.79
CA HIS A 166 -3.13 -7.58 -6.06
C HIS A 166 -4.55 -7.72 -6.66
N ASP A 167 -4.69 -8.28 -7.86
CA ASP A 167 -5.99 -8.61 -8.46
C ASP A 167 -6.26 -10.13 -8.51
N ILE A 168 -5.27 -10.97 -8.26
CA ILE A 168 -5.44 -12.43 -8.19
C ILE A 168 -5.77 -12.85 -6.76
N LEU A 169 -4.88 -12.57 -5.80
CA LEU A 169 -5.07 -12.94 -4.40
C LEU A 169 -6.37 -12.40 -3.79
N PRO A 170 -6.82 -11.16 -4.08
CA PRO A 170 -8.11 -10.66 -3.64
C PRO A 170 -9.32 -11.32 -4.32
N GLY A 171 -9.12 -11.99 -5.45
CA GLY A 171 -10.18 -12.63 -6.20
C GLY A 171 -10.99 -11.65 -7.07
N THR A 172 -10.37 -10.57 -7.52
CA THR A 172 -11.01 -9.49 -8.30
C THR A 172 -10.72 -9.56 -9.79
N SER A 173 -9.94 -10.55 -10.23
CA SER A 173 -9.65 -10.80 -11.65
C SER A 173 -10.82 -11.42 -12.40
N ILE A 174 -10.71 -11.46 -13.73
CA ILE A 174 -11.67 -12.11 -14.62
C ILE A 174 -11.68 -13.64 -14.43
N HIS A 175 -12.71 -14.29 -14.96
CA HIS A 175 -12.91 -15.73 -14.79
C HIS A 175 -11.74 -16.57 -15.32
N GLU A 176 -11.22 -16.22 -16.48
CA GLU A 176 -10.10 -16.91 -17.13
C GLU A 176 -8.82 -16.88 -16.26
N ALA A 177 -8.57 -15.74 -15.61
CA ALA A 177 -7.44 -15.65 -14.67
C ALA A 177 -7.62 -16.57 -13.46
N MET A 178 -8.86 -16.77 -13.01
CA MET A 178 -9.17 -17.68 -11.91
C MET A 178 -8.98 -19.16 -12.32
N GLU A 179 -9.26 -19.51 -13.57
CA GLU A 179 -9.00 -20.85 -14.10
C GLU A 179 -7.49 -21.11 -14.20
N ASN A 180 -6.72 -20.19 -14.80
CA ASN A 180 -5.28 -20.29 -14.85
C ASN A 180 -4.66 -20.44 -13.43
N THR A 181 -5.16 -19.68 -12.47
CA THR A 181 -4.74 -19.80 -11.07
C THR A 181 -4.96 -21.19 -10.49
N ARG A 182 -6.02 -21.90 -10.88
CA ARG A 182 -6.28 -23.29 -10.44
C ARG A 182 -5.25 -24.26 -10.99
N GLU A 183 -4.91 -24.10 -12.27
CA GLU A 183 -3.88 -24.92 -12.94
C GLU A 183 -2.51 -24.65 -12.34
N GLU A 184 -2.14 -23.39 -12.16
CA GLU A 184 -0.88 -22.97 -11.56
C GLU A 184 -0.71 -23.49 -10.11
N TYR A 185 -1.75 -23.44 -9.29
CA TYR A 185 -1.67 -24.04 -7.95
C TYR A 185 -1.68 -25.58 -7.99
N ALA A 186 -2.17 -26.23 -9.03
CA ALA A 186 -2.02 -27.66 -9.21
C ALA A 186 -0.55 -27.99 -9.52
N GLU A 187 0.07 -27.29 -10.45
CA GLU A 187 1.47 -27.40 -10.79
C GLU A 187 2.39 -27.10 -9.58
N LEU A 188 2.10 -26.04 -8.84
CA LEU A 188 2.84 -25.72 -7.62
C LEU A 188 2.87 -26.88 -6.61
N ARG A 189 1.76 -27.61 -6.48
CA ARG A 189 1.69 -28.77 -5.57
C ARG A 189 2.50 -29.99 -6.08
N GLU A 190 2.74 -30.09 -7.37
CA GLU A 190 3.53 -31.16 -7.96
C GLU A 190 5.03 -30.89 -7.82
N LEU A 191 5.42 -29.61 -7.86
CA LEU A 191 6.81 -29.18 -7.71
C LEU A 191 7.29 -29.15 -6.25
N GLY A 192 6.42 -28.85 -5.30
CA GLY A 192 6.74 -28.73 -3.86
C GLY A 192 6.36 -29.98 -3.08
#